data_dd9716eaa8c3e482ab426bd69564d2f9
#
_entry.id   dd9716eaa8c3e482ab426bd69564d2f9
#
_cell.length_a   1.000
_cell.length_b   1.000
_cell.length_c   1.000
_cell.angle_alpha   90.00
_cell.angle_beta   90.00
_cell.angle_gamma   90.00
#
_symmetry.space_group_name_H-M   'P 1'
#
loop_
_entity.id
_entity.type
_entity.pdbx_description
1 polymer ?
#
loop_
_entity_poly.entity_id
_entity_poly.type
_entity_poly.pdbx_seq_one_letter_code
_entity_poly.pdbx_strand_id
1 'polypeptide(L)'
;PAIAGNPAFALAATVGHHDGVAGVPHYPDIDTLCDAHPEVAAVALCTPPQQRHALARAALARGLHVLLEKPPGATVAEVADLVACAQRAGRTLFAAWHSRFAPAVEPARAWLAQRRVRSVAIVWKEDVRHWHPGQQWIWEAGGLGVFDPGINALSIATRILPAPFFLTGGTLSFPANREAPIAADLRFADADATPITAVFDWRQ
;
A
#
# COMPACT_ATOMS: atom_id res chain seq x y z
N PRO A 1 9.26 6.15 13.49
CA PRO A 1 9.22 7.61 13.76
C PRO A 1 7.79 8.16 13.78
N ALA A 2 6.92 7.80 12.80
CA ALA A 2 5.56 8.38 12.68
C ALA A 2 4.68 8.08 13.91
N ILE A 3 4.65 6.83 14.40
CA ILE A 3 3.86 6.46 15.60
C ILE A 3 4.41 7.16 16.83
N ALA A 4 5.71 7.09 17.06
CA ALA A 4 6.34 7.72 18.23
C ALA A 4 6.25 9.25 18.23
N GLY A 5 6.09 9.88 17.05
CA GLY A 5 5.92 11.32 16.91
C GLY A 5 4.47 11.80 17.02
N ASN A 6 3.50 10.91 17.14
CA ASN A 6 2.07 11.29 17.21
C ASN A 6 1.53 11.10 18.63
N PRO A 7 1.10 12.17 19.32
CA PRO A 7 0.64 12.12 20.71
C PRO A 7 -0.62 11.27 20.94
N ALA A 8 -1.33 10.89 19.87
CA ALA A 8 -2.49 10.00 19.96
C ALA A 8 -2.11 8.52 20.11
N PHE A 9 -0.82 8.18 19.95
CA PHE A 9 -0.34 6.81 20.00
C PHE A 9 0.86 6.66 20.93
N ALA A 10 0.97 5.51 21.57
CA ALA A 10 2.16 5.05 22.28
C ALA A 10 2.72 3.82 21.58
N LEU A 11 4.00 3.84 21.24
CA LEU A 11 4.68 2.66 20.71
C LEU A 11 5.03 1.74 21.88
N ALA A 12 4.21 0.71 22.11
CA ALA A 12 4.35 -0.21 23.22
C ALA A 12 5.46 -1.26 22.94
N ALA A 13 5.51 -1.78 21.73
CA ALA A 13 6.46 -2.81 21.34
C ALA A 13 6.71 -2.85 19.82
N THR A 14 7.71 -3.61 19.41
CA THR A 14 8.01 -3.97 18.02
C THR A 14 8.02 -5.48 17.85
N VAL A 15 7.71 -5.96 16.63
CA VAL A 15 7.65 -7.38 16.27
C VAL A 15 8.45 -7.64 14.99
N GLY A 16 9.21 -8.71 14.95
CA GLY A 16 9.89 -9.15 13.73
C GLY A 16 11.17 -9.93 13.97
N HIS A 17 11.87 -10.24 12.88
CA HIS A 17 13.13 -11.01 12.90
C HIS A 17 14.39 -10.13 12.94
N HIS A 18 14.23 -8.81 12.82
CA HIS A 18 15.34 -7.85 12.88
C HIS A 18 15.32 -7.12 14.22
N ASP A 19 16.42 -6.44 14.53
CA ASP A 19 16.51 -5.61 15.72
C ASP A 19 15.35 -4.61 15.79
N GLY A 20 14.75 -4.51 16.97
CA GLY A 20 13.66 -3.59 17.24
C GLY A 20 14.13 -2.14 17.34
N VAL A 21 13.29 -1.30 17.90
CA VAL A 21 13.61 0.11 18.19
C VAL A 21 14.28 0.21 19.56
N ALA A 22 15.40 0.91 19.65
CA ALA A 22 16.12 1.09 20.91
C ALA A 22 15.20 1.63 22.03
N GLY A 23 15.21 0.96 23.18
CA GLY A 23 14.39 1.32 24.34
C GLY A 23 12.91 0.89 24.24
N VAL A 24 12.52 0.15 23.20
CA VAL A 24 11.17 -0.40 23.01
C VAL A 24 11.25 -1.92 23.08
N PRO A 25 10.40 -2.62 23.86
CA PRO A 25 10.33 -4.08 23.87
C PRO A 25 10.19 -4.66 22.46
N HIS A 26 10.83 -5.81 22.23
CA HIS A 26 10.81 -6.47 20.94
C HIS A 26 10.44 -7.95 21.09
N TYR A 27 9.55 -8.43 20.22
CA TYR A 27 8.99 -9.77 20.25
C TYR A 27 9.15 -10.47 18.88
N PRO A 28 9.28 -11.81 18.86
CA PRO A 28 9.42 -12.54 17.60
C PRO A 28 8.15 -12.55 16.76
N ASP A 29 6.99 -12.54 17.41
CA ASP A 29 5.68 -12.65 16.74
C ASP A 29 4.58 -11.90 17.51
N ILE A 30 3.41 -11.81 16.88
CA ILE A 30 2.23 -11.10 17.40
C ILE A 30 1.66 -11.80 18.64
N ASP A 31 1.68 -13.11 18.67
CA ASP A 31 1.12 -13.88 19.79
C ASP A 31 1.88 -13.63 21.07
N THR A 32 3.22 -13.75 21.02
CA THR A 32 4.11 -13.46 22.14
C THR A 32 3.96 -12.01 22.60
N LEU A 33 3.83 -11.06 21.66
CA LEU A 33 3.57 -9.66 22.01
C LEU A 33 2.24 -9.51 22.75
N CYS A 34 1.15 -10.09 22.26
CA CYS A 34 -0.17 -9.97 22.88
C CYS A 34 -0.23 -10.61 24.27
N ASP A 35 0.51 -11.69 24.48
CA ASP A 35 0.58 -12.34 25.78
C ASP A 35 1.35 -11.51 26.82
N ALA A 36 2.39 -10.79 26.38
CA ALA A 36 3.18 -9.90 27.23
C ALA A 36 2.53 -8.52 27.44
N HIS A 37 1.72 -8.04 26.48
CA HIS A 37 1.12 -6.72 26.44
C HIS A 37 -0.38 -6.78 26.07
N PRO A 38 -1.23 -7.28 26.99
CA PRO A 38 -2.67 -7.39 26.73
C PRO A 38 -3.38 -6.03 26.55
N GLU A 39 -2.74 -4.94 26.92
CA GLU A 39 -3.22 -3.58 26.73
C GLU A 39 -3.04 -3.05 25.31
N VAL A 40 -2.24 -3.71 24.45
CA VAL A 40 -2.04 -3.27 23.06
C VAL A 40 -3.33 -3.43 22.27
N ALA A 41 -3.79 -2.33 21.70
CA ALA A 41 -5.06 -2.29 20.98
C ALA A 41 -4.91 -2.37 19.46
N ALA A 42 -3.73 -2.06 18.91
CA ALA A 42 -3.51 -1.97 17.46
C ALA A 42 -2.11 -2.37 17.04
N VAL A 43 -2.00 -2.84 15.79
CA VAL A 43 -0.72 -3.15 15.15
C VAL A 43 -0.61 -2.45 13.80
N ALA A 44 0.59 -1.94 13.49
CA ALA A 44 0.94 -1.44 12.16
C ALA A 44 1.84 -2.47 11.45
N LEU A 45 1.37 -3.01 10.32
CA LEU A 45 2.08 -4.01 9.52
C LEU A 45 2.80 -3.33 8.36
N CYS A 46 4.12 -3.21 8.48
CA CYS A 46 5.01 -2.59 7.49
C CYS A 46 5.82 -3.64 6.69
N THR A 47 5.46 -4.91 6.79
CA THR A 47 6.12 -6.02 6.08
C THR A 47 5.82 -5.99 4.57
N PRO A 48 6.56 -6.74 3.73
CA PRO A 48 6.20 -6.95 2.34
C PRO A 48 4.77 -7.46 2.15
N PRO A 49 4.09 -7.12 1.03
CA PRO A 49 2.67 -7.44 0.84
C PRO A 49 2.36 -8.95 0.89
N GLN A 50 3.30 -9.80 0.48
CA GLN A 50 3.16 -11.26 0.52
C GLN A 50 2.91 -11.83 1.92
N GLN A 51 3.38 -11.14 2.96
CA GLN A 51 3.28 -11.58 4.36
C GLN A 51 2.08 -10.97 5.10
N ARG A 52 1.51 -9.88 4.56
CA ARG A 52 0.51 -9.06 5.26
C ARG A 52 -0.77 -9.81 5.58
N HIS A 53 -1.23 -10.65 4.65
CA HIS A 53 -2.49 -11.39 4.85
C HIS A 53 -2.44 -12.28 6.09
N ALA A 54 -1.42 -13.13 6.22
CA ALA A 54 -1.28 -14.03 7.38
C ALA A 54 -1.13 -13.26 8.70
N LEU A 55 -0.27 -12.23 8.71
CA LEU A 55 -0.04 -11.41 9.90
C LEU A 55 -1.28 -10.61 10.32
N ALA A 56 -2.00 -10.04 9.37
CA ALA A 56 -3.23 -9.30 9.65
C ALA A 56 -4.35 -10.21 10.19
N ARG A 57 -4.48 -11.43 9.64
CA ARG A 57 -5.43 -12.42 10.18
C ARG A 57 -5.10 -12.80 11.62
N ALA A 58 -3.82 -13.06 11.93
CA ALA A 58 -3.38 -13.35 13.29
C ALA A 58 -3.70 -12.18 14.24
N ALA A 59 -3.37 -10.96 13.86
CA ALA A 59 -3.66 -9.76 14.65
C ALA A 59 -5.17 -9.57 14.89
N LEU A 60 -6.00 -9.71 13.85
CA LEU A 60 -7.46 -9.61 13.97
C LEU A 60 -8.04 -10.71 14.88
N ALA A 61 -7.50 -11.94 14.82
CA ALA A 61 -7.91 -13.04 15.69
C ALA A 61 -7.57 -12.78 17.17
N ARG A 62 -6.48 -12.04 17.44
CA ARG A 62 -6.12 -11.56 18.78
C ARG A 62 -6.91 -10.32 19.21
N GLY A 63 -7.84 -9.84 18.38
CA GLY A 63 -8.69 -8.69 18.68
C GLY A 63 -8.00 -7.33 18.52
N LEU A 64 -6.92 -7.24 17.75
CA LEU A 64 -6.24 -5.98 17.46
C LEU A 64 -6.88 -5.23 16.30
N HIS A 65 -6.85 -3.90 16.34
CA HIS A 65 -7.03 -3.06 15.17
C HIS A 65 -5.78 -3.15 14.29
N VAL A 66 -5.96 -3.12 12.97
CA VAL A 66 -4.83 -3.34 12.04
C VAL A 66 -4.69 -2.17 11.07
N LEU A 67 -3.50 -1.59 11.03
CA LEU A 67 -3.05 -0.69 9.98
C LEU A 67 -2.13 -1.46 9.03
N LEU A 68 -2.45 -1.43 7.74
CA LEU A 68 -1.64 -2.04 6.68
C LEU A 68 -0.94 -0.96 5.86
N GLU A 69 0.34 -1.13 5.61
CA GLU A 69 1.02 -0.36 4.57
C GLU A 69 0.44 -0.68 3.18
N LYS A 70 0.64 0.24 2.23
CA LYS A 70 0.25 0.04 0.84
C LYS A 70 1.19 -0.99 0.15
N PRO A 71 0.64 -1.81 -0.73
CA PRO A 71 -0.76 -2.21 -0.85
C PRO A 71 -1.18 -3.08 0.33
N PRO A 72 -2.46 -3.11 0.69
CA PRO A 72 -2.93 -3.84 1.87
C PRO A 72 -2.79 -5.37 1.79
N GLY A 73 -2.47 -5.92 0.64
CA GLY A 73 -2.22 -7.34 0.38
C GLY A 73 -1.60 -7.53 -1.00
N ALA A 74 -1.16 -8.74 -1.31
CA ALA A 74 -0.62 -9.11 -2.62
C ALA A 74 -1.72 -9.30 -3.67
N THR A 75 -2.94 -9.66 -3.24
CA THR A 75 -4.10 -9.86 -4.12
C THR A 75 -5.36 -9.20 -3.59
N VAL A 76 -6.32 -8.93 -4.49
CA VAL A 76 -7.65 -8.40 -4.12
C VAL A 76 -8.42 -9.40 -3.24
N ALA A 77 -8.25 -10.70 -3.48
CA ALA A 77 -8.90 -11.75 -2.69
C ALA A 77 -8.44 -11.75 -1.23
N GLU A 78 -7.13 -11.56 -0.99
CA GLU A 78 -6.59 -11.40 0.36
C GLU A 78 -7.18 -10.19 1.08
N VAL A 79 -7.29 -9.07 0.38
CA VAL A 79 -7.88 -7.85 0.95
C VAL A 79 -9.36 -8.05 1.29
N ALA A 80 -10.12 -8.71 0.41
CA ALA A 80 -11.53 -9.02 0.66
C ALA A 80 -11.71 -9.93 1.89
N ASP A 81 -10.88 -10.95 2.05
CA ASP A 81 -10.87 -11.80 3.24
C ASP A 81 -10.53 -11.03 4.51
N LEU A 82 -9.52 -10.16 4.47
CA LEU A 82 -9.15 -9.32 5.62
C LEU A 82 -10.29 -8.37 6.03
N VAL A 83 -10.99 -7.78 5.07
CA VAL A 83 -12.18 -6.95 5.34
C VAL A 83 -13.24 -7.76 6.06
N ALA A 84 -13.56 -8.98 5.58
CA ALA A 84 -14.50 -9.86 6.22
C ALA A 84 -14.06 -10.30 7.63
N CYS A 85 -12.76 -10.57 7.81
CA CYS A 85 -12.19 -10.89 9.13
C CYS A 85 -12.35 -9.73 10.12
N ALA A 86 -12.00 -8.52 9.68
CA ALA A 86 -12.11 -7.32 10.52
C ALA A 86 -13.57 -7.04 10.94
N GLN A 87 -14.52 -7.20 9.99
CA GLN A 87 -15.95 -7.05 10.27
C GLN A 87 -16.43 -8.07 11.32
N ARG A 88 -16.06 -9.35 11.16
CA ARG A 88 -16.43 -10.39 12.14
C ARG A 88 -15.82 -10.15 13.52
N ALA A 89 -14.58 -9.65 13.57
CA ALA A 89 -13.89 -9.33 14.82
C ALA A 89 -14.37 -8.02 15.47
N GLY A 90 -15.16 -7.20 14.78
CA GLY A 90 -15.53 -5.85 15.24
C GLY A 90 -14.30 -4.94 15.38
N ARG A 91 -13.31 -5.08 14.49
CA ARG A 91 -12.05 -4.32 14.52
C ARG A 91 -11.86 -3.47 13.27
N THR A 92 -11.10 -2.41 13.41
CA THR A 92 -10.74 -1.54 12.29
C THR A 92 -9.62 -2.19 11.48
N LEU A 93 -9.80 -2.23 10.15
CA LEU A 93 -8.76 -2.49 9.19
C LEU A 93 -8.54 -1.21 8.37
N PHE A 94 -7.35 -0.64 8.41
CA PHE A 94 -7.02 0.60 7.73
C PHE A 94 -5.84 0.38 6.77
N ALA A 95 -6.01 0.76 5.49
CA ALA A 95 -4.93 0.73 4.50
C ALA A 95 -4.31 2.13 4.36
N ALA A 96 -3.00 2.22 4.53
CA ALA A 96 -2.25 3.47 4.53
C ALA A 96 -1.97 3.96 3.09
N TRP A 97 -2.99 4.43 2.40
CA TRP A 97 -2.86 5.10 1.09
C TRP A 97 -2.31 6.52 1.29
N HIS A 98 -1.10 6.64 1.84
CA HIS A 98 -0.50 7.89 2.29
C HIS A 98 -0.43 8.98 1.20
N SER A 99 -0.19 8.60 -0.06
CA SER A 99 -0.08 9.57 -1.17
C SER A 99 -1.38 10.36 -1.43
N ARG A 100 -2.53 9.82 -1.03
CA ARG A 100 -3.83 10.51 -1.12
C ARG A 100 -3.95 11.70 -0.15
N PHE A 101 -3.07 11.79 0.83
CA PHE A 101 -3.04 12.85 1.84
C PHE A 101 -1.99 13.95 1.52
N ALA A 102 -1.35 13.89 0.35
CA ALA A 102 -0.47 14.96 -0.09
C ALA A 102 -1.25 16.29 -0.21
N PRO A 103 -0.68 17.43 0.20
CA PRO A 103 -1.39 18.70 0.35
C PRO A 103 -2.15 19.18 -0.88
N ALA A 104 -1.65 18.83 -2.09
CA ALA A 104 -2.28 19.23 -3.35
C ALA A 104 -3.46 18.34 -3.79
N VAL A 105 -3.69 17.18 -3.14
CA VAL A 105 -4.68 16.20 -3.61
C VAL A 105 -6.11 16.72 -3.47
N GLU A 106 -6.51 17.20 -2.31
CA GLU A 106 -7.87 17.73 -2.12
C GLU A 106 -8.14 19.02 -2.91
N PRO A 107 -7.22 19.99 -3.00
CA PRO A 107 -7.37 21.12 -3.92
C PRO A 107 -7.53 20.69 -5.39
N ALA A 108 -6.73 19.72 -5.85
CA ALA A 108 -6.86 19.19 -7.22
C ALA A 108 -8.22 18.52 -7.44
N ARG A 109 -8.70 17.73 -6.49
CA ARG A 109 -10.02 17.10 -6.54
C ARG A 109 -11.15 18.14 -6.67
N ALA A 110 -11.12 19.14 -5.81
CA ALA A 110 -12.12 20.22 -5.82
C ALA A 110 -12.10 21.01 -7.15
N TRP A 111 -10.91 21.25 -7.68
CA TRP A 111 -10.73 21.94 -8.96
C TRP A 111 -11.25 21.11 -10.15
N LEU A 112 -10.95 19.80 -10.19
CA LEU A 112 -11.37 18.89 -11.25
C LEU A 112 -12.88 18.60 -11.21
N ALA A 113 -13.50 18.57 -10.03
CA ALA A 113 -14.93 18.30 -9.88
C ALA A 113 -15.84 19.30 -10.66
N GLN A 114 -15.33 20.48 -10.98
CA GLN A 114 -16.07 21.52 -11.70
C GLN A 114 -15.68 21.60 -13.19
N ARG A 115 -14.94 20.61 -13.69
CA ARG A 115 -14.38 20.65 -15.06
C ARG A 115 -14.63 19.36 -15.81
N ARG A 116 -14.75 19.48 -17.12
CA ARG A 116 -14.74 18.33 -18.00
C ARG A 116 -13.29 17.94 -18.29
N VAL A 117 -12.88 16.79 -17.83
CA VAL A 117 -11.59 16.19 -18.14
C VAL A 117 -11.64 15.65 -19.58
N ARG A 118 -10.68 16.00 -20.43
CA ARG A 118 -10.60 15.53 -21.82
C ARG A 118 -9.59 14.42 -22.02
N SER A 119 -8.53 14.43 -21.24
CA SER A 119 -7.51 13.39 -21.20
C SER A 119 -6.70 13.48 -19.91
N VAL A 120 -6.07 12.37 -19.54
CA VAL A 120 -5.18 12.30 -18.39
C VAL A 120 -3.89 11.60 -18.79
N ALA A 121 -2.76 12.15 -18.40
CA ALA A 121 -1.46 11.50 -18.50
C ALA A 121 -0.85 11.40 -17.09
N ILE A 122 -0.53 10.19 -16.68
CA ILE A 122 0.12 9.88 -15.41
C ILE A 122 1.53 9.40 -15.74
N VAL A 123 2.54 10.05 -15.16
CA VAL A 123 3.94 9.65 -15.35
C VAL A 123 4.61 9.55 -13.99
N TRP A 124 5.17 8.38 -13.70
CA TRP A 124 5.96 8.15 -12.49
C TRP A 124 7.23 7.39 -12.84
N LYS A 125 8.35 8.05 -12.69
CA LYS A 125 9.66 7.50 -13.03
C LYS A 125 10.63 7.73 -11.88
N GLU A 126 11.35 6.69 -11.51
CA GLU A 126 12.36 6.75 -10.44
C GLU A 126 13.36 5.59 -10.59
N ASP A 127 14.44 5.64 -9.83
CA ASP A 127 15.44 4.58 -9.82
C ASP A 127 15.19 3.61 -8.65
N VAL A 128 14.89 2.37 -8.97
CA VAL A 128 14.69 1.29 -7.98
C VAL A 128 15.93 1.07 -7.10
N ARG A 129 17.12 1.29 -7.63
CA ARG A 129 18.38 1.12 -6.89
C ARG A 129 18.55 2.17 -5.78
N HIS A 130 17.93 3.32 -5.96
CA HIS A 130 17.91 4.38 -4.96
C HIS A 130 16.90 4.08 -3.82
N TRP A 131 15.68 3.66 -4.19
CA TRP A 131 14.59 3.50 -3.21
C TRP A 131 14.55 2.12 -2.56
N HIS A 132 14.98 1.07 -3.27
CA HIS A 132 14.91 -0.33 -2.82
C HIS A 132 16.25 -1.07 -3.00
N PRO A 133 17.37 -0.53 -2.49
CA PRO A 133 18.68 -1.14 -2.68
C PRO A 133 18.72 -2.55 -2.08
N GLY A 134 18.99 -3.56 -2.91
CA GLY A 134 19.15 -4.96 -2.47
C GLY A 134 17.86 -5.68 -2.05
N GLN A 135 16.70 -5.06 -2.11
CA GLN A 135 15.44 -5.70 -1.72
C GLN A 135 14.97 -6.68 -2.79
N GLN A 136 15.02 -7.98 -2.51
CA GLN A 136 14.65 -9.02 -3.47
C GLN A 136 13.15 -9.25 -3.56
N TRP A 137 12.43 -9.14 -2.44
CA TRP A 137 10.98 -9.41 -2.36
C TRP A 137 10.15 -8.65 -3.40
N ILE A 138 10.63 -7.48 -3.82
CA ILE A 138 9.90 -6.62 -4.75
C ILE A 138 9.84 -7.19 -6.17
N TRP A 139 10.75 -8.11 -6.48
CA TRP A 139 10.90 -8.79 -7.76
C TRP A 139 10.28 -10.19 -7.79
N GLU A 140 9.85 -10.70 -6.64
CA GLU A 140 9.27 -12.03 -6.49
C GLU A 140 7.77 -12.02 -6.79
N ALA A 141 7.16 -13.21 -6.90
CA ALA A 141 5.72 -13.37 -7.04
C ALA A 141 4.98 -12.69 -5.86
N GLY A 142 3.97 -11.87 -6.16
CA GLY A 142 3.30 -11.04 -5.18
C GLY A 142 4.06 -9.78 -4.78
N GLY A 143 5.30 -9.60 -5.24
CA GLY A 143 6.01 -8.32 -5.24
C GLY A 143 5.44 -7.37 -6.28
N LEU A 144 5.68 -6.09 -6.13
CA LEU A 144 5.01 -5.07 -6.92
C LEU A 144 5.80 -4.62 -8.14
N GLY A 145 7.14 -4.79 -8.13
CA GLY A 145 7.96 -4.16 -9.15
C GLY A 145 7.64 -2.67 -9.28
N VAL A 146 7.58 -2.17 -10.51
CA VAL A 146 7.27 -0.77 -10.81
C VAL A 146 5.92 -0.29 -10.26
N PHE A 147 5.03 -1.20 -9.87
CA PHE A 147 3.78 -0.81 -9.23
C PHE A 147 3.94 -0.39 -7.77
N ASP A 148 5.08 -0.61 -7.13
CA ASP A 148 5.30 -0.07 -5.79
C ASP A 148 5.20 1.46 -5.75
N PRO A 149 5.89 2.23 -6.60
CA PRO A 149 5.60 3.66 -6.76
C PRO A 149 4.34 3.92 -7.61
N GLY A 150 4.08 3.14 -8.65
CA GLY A 150 2.97 3.37 -9.58
C GLY A 150 1.60 3.36 -8.91
N ILE A 151 1.41 2.53 -7.87
CA ILE A 151 0.16 2.48 -7.13
C ILE A 151 -0.10 3.77 -6.33
N ASN A 152 0.94 4.53 -5.96
CA ASN A 152 0.79 5.84 -5.35
C ASN A 152 0.14 6.82 -6.34
N ALA A 153 0.63 6.87 -7.58
CA ALA A 153 0.04 7.69 -8.64
C ALA A 153 -1.41 7.29 -8.93
N LEU A 154 -1.70 5.99 -9.04
CA LEU A 154 -3.06 5.50 -9.23
C LEU A 154 -3.97 5.83 -8.05
N SER A 155 -3.47 5.75 -6.83
CA SER A 155 -4.24 6.12 -5.63
C SER A 155 -4.61 7.61 -5.61
N ILE A 156 -3.73 8.48 -6.08
CA ILE A 156 -4.02 9.90 -6.27
C ILE A 156 -5.05 10.08 -7.38
N ALA A 157 -4.82 9.47 -8.56
CA ALA A 157 -5.72 9.60 -9.70
C ALA A 157 -7.16 9.16 -9.36
N THR A 158 -7.32 8.01 -8.69
CA THR A 158 -8.63 7.53 -8.22
C THR A 158 -9.28 8.45 -7.18
N ARG A 159 -8.51 9.30 -6.51
CA ARG A 159 -9.04 10.28 -5.55
C ARG A 159 -9.48 11.58 -6.21
N ILE A 160 -8.70 12.06 -7.18
CA ILE A 160 -8.90 13.40 -7.76
C ILE A 160 -9.79 13.42 -9.00
N LEU A 161 -9.85 12.34 -9.78
CA LEU A 161 -10.66 12.29 -10.98
C LEU A 161 -12.16 12.18 -10.64
N PRO A 162 -13.02 12.90 -11.37
CA PRO A 162 -14.45 12.98 -11.05
C PRO A 162 -15.22 11.68 -11.36
N ALA A 163 -14.69 10.84 -12.26
CA ALA A 163 -15.30 9.56 -12.63
C ALA A 163 -14.35 8.38 -12.38
N PRO A 164 -14.87 7.21 -12.03
CA PRO A 164 -14.08 6.00 -11.98
C PRO A 164 -13.56 5.63 -13.36
N PHE A 165 -12.38 5.05 -13.44
CA PHE A 165 -11.75 4.61 -14.68
C PHE A 165 -11.24 3.17 -14.55
N PHE A 166 -11.19 2.48 -15.70
CA PHE A 166 -10.91 1.05 -15.76
C PHE A 166 -9.82 0.78 -16.79
N LEU A 167 -8.99 -0.22 -16.52
CA LEU A 167 -7.91 -0.65 -17.41
C LEU A 167 -8.51 -1.19 -18.72
N THR A 168 -8.06 -0.66 -19.85
CA THR A 168 -8.44 -1.08 -21.21
C THR A 168 -7.32 -1.80 -21.94
N GLY A 169 -6.08 -1.71 -21.47
CA GLY A 169 -4.93 -2.41 -22.00
C GLY A 169 -3.62 -1.90 -21.43
N GLY A 170 -2.55 -2.64 -21.68
CA GLY A 170 -1.22 -2.23 -21.21
C GLY A 170 -0.13 -3.16 -21.71
N THR A 171 1.11 -2.71 -21.52
CA THR A 171 2.33 -3.46 -21.78
C THR A 171 3.19 -3.42 -20.53
N LEU A 172 3.69 -4.57 -20.09
CA LEU A 172 4.60 -4.69 -18.97
C LEU A 172 5.96 -5.17 -19.46
N SER A 173 7.02 -4.54 -18.96
CA SER A 173 8.41 -4.96 -19.24
C SER A 173 8.99 -5.60 -17.98
N PHE A 174 9.49 -6.83 -18.12
CA PHE A 174 10.09 -7.59 -17.02
C PHE A 174 11.60 -7.70 -17.21
N PRO A 175 12.40 -7.55 -16.15
CA PRO A 175 13.79 -7.94 -16.19
C PRO A 175 13.91 -9.48 -16.37
N ALA A 176 15.00 -9.93 -16.98
CA ALA A 176 15.27 -11.36 -17.06
C ALA A 176 15.30 -12.00 -15.66
N ASN A 177 14.69 -13.17 -15.53
CA ASN A 177 14.63 -13.93 -14.26
C ASN A 177 13.98 -13.18 -13.08
N ARG A 178 12.99 -12.31 -13.38
CA ARG A 178 12.17 -11.61 -12.37
C ARG A 178 10.69 -11.81 -12.66
N GLU A 179 9.88 -11.84 -11.61
CA GLU A 179 8.44 -12.09 -11.68
C GLU A 179 7.60 -10.81 -11.57
N ALA A 180 8.24 -9.67 -11.28
CA ALA A 180 7.59 -8.38 -11.21
C ALA A 180 8.15 -7.40 -12.26
N PRO A 181 7.31 -6.52 -12.85
CA PRO A 181 7.71 -5.64 -13.94
C PRO A 181 8.58 -4.47 -13.47
N ILE A 182 9.50 -4.02 -14.34
CA ILE A 182 10.33 -2.83 -14.14
C ILE A 182 9.78 -1.59 -14.84
N ALA A 183 8.90 -1.79 -15.83
CA ALA A 183 8.19 -0.70 -16.49
C ALA A 183 6.79 -1.15 -16.89
N ALA A 184 5.86 -0.18 -16.98
CA ALA A 184 4.49 -0.40 -17.39
C ALA A 184 3.98 0.80 -18.19
N ASP A 185 3.37 0.50 -19.35
CA ASP A 185 2.60 1.45 -20.16
C ASP A 185 1.14 1.01 -20.13
N LEU A 186 0.28 1.78 -19.50
CA LEU A 186 -1.10 1.41 -19.23
C LEU A 186 -2.07 2.38 -19.90
N ARG A 187 -3.18 1.85 -20.35
CA ARG A 187 -4.31 2.62 -20.89
C ARG A 187 -5.56 2.32 -20.10
N PHE A 188 -6.26 3.38 -19.73
CA PHE A 188 -7.54 3.31 -19.04
C PHE A 188 -8.55 4.20 -19.74
N ALA A 189 -9.82 4.00 -19.44
CA ALA A 189 -10.91 4.89 -19.82
C ALA A 189 -11.95 4.94 -18.72
N ASP A 190 -12.67 6.05 -18.61
CA ASP A 190 -13.91 6.17 -17.85
C ASP A 190 -15.14 5.78 -18.70
N ALA A 191 -16.33 5.94 -18.14
CA ALA A 191 -17.59 5.62 -18.84
C ALA A 191 -17.85 6.48 -20.09
N ASP A 192 -17.26 7.68 -20.14
CA ASP A 192 -17.36 8.61 -21.28
C ASP A 192 -16.23 8.39 -22.31
N ALA A 193 -15.48 7.30 -22.18
CA ALA A 193 -14.33 6.97 -23.00
C ALA A 193 -13.20 8.02 -22.96
N THR A 194 -13.08 8.79 -21.88
CA THR A 194 -11.98 9.73 -21.67
C THR A 194 -10.66 8.96 -21.65
N PRO A 195 -9.70 9.27 -22.54
CA PRO A 195 -8.43 8.55 -22.58
C PRO A 195 -7.56 8.91 -21.37
N ILE A 196 -7.09 7.89 -20.67
CA ILE A 196 -6.20 8.01 -19.52
C ILE A 196 -5.00 7.09 -19.77
N THR A 197 -3.80 7.64 -19.71
CA THR A 197 -2.56 6.88 -19.86
C THR A 197 -1.74 6.93 -18.58
N ALA A 198 -1.02 5.85 -18.27
CA ALA A 198 -0.05 5.83 -17.20
C ALA A 198 1.25 5.19 -17.67
N VAL A 199 2.36 5.87 -17.47
CA VAL A 199 3.71 5.39 -17.77
C VAL A 199 4.49 5.32 -16.47
N PHE A 200 4.87 4.11 -16.11
CA PHE A 200 5.72 3.84 -14.94
C PHE A 200 7.04 3.25 -15.39
N ASP A 201 8.14 3.81 -14.91
CA ASP A 201 9.48 3.33 -15.24
C ASP A 201 10.41 3.42 -14.04
N TRP A 202 10.99 2.30 -13.69
CA TRP A 202 11.85 2.16 -12.50
C TRP A 202 13.33 2.12 -12.82
N ARG A 203 13.71 2.51 -14.03
CA ARG A 203 15.08 2.52 -14.54
C ARG A 203 15.72 3.91 -14.55
N GLN A 204 15.04 4.96 -14.11
CA GLN A 204 15.45 6.37 -14.30
C GLN A 204 15.73 7.08 -12.98
#